data_703cdeb4ade05115a32bed0e6122cbbb
#
_entry.id   703cdeb4ade05115a32bed0e6122cbbb
#
_cell.length_a   1.000
_cell.length_b   1.000
_cell.length_c   1.000
_cell.angle_alpha   90.00
_cell.angle_beta   90.00
_cell.angle_gamma   90.00
#
_symmetry.space_group_name_H-M   'P 1'
#
loop_
_entity.id
_entity.type
_entity.pdbx_description
1 polymer ?
#
loop_
_entity_poly.entity_id
_entity_poly.type
_entity_poly.pdbx_seq_one_letter_code
_entity_poly.pdbx_strand_id
1 'polypeptide(L)'
;HMDYNTTLLVAQGAAIISYIPVGMVAQKIGRKKSILAGVAMLTTAFFGATFLNENSSIIVLNLLFALAGIGWATINVNSFPMVVELAKGGVVGKYTGFYYTASMAAQIVTPILSGGIMELAGSMKPLFYYSTIAVAFAFVTMFFVKHGDSKPQKKAKLIENLDVDD
;
A
#
# COMPACT_ATOMS: atom_id res chain seq x y z
N HIS A 1 21.20 21.37 -2.24
CA HIS A 1 20.55 20.52 -3.25
C HIS A 1 19.93 19.32 -2.55
N MET A 2 18.59 19.26 -2.51
CA MET A 2 17.91 18.02 -2.08
C MET A 2 18.21 16.95 -3.13
N ASP A 3 18.87 15.87 -2.71
CA ASP A 3 19.16 14.76 -3.61
C ASP A 3 17.92 13.82 -3.66
N TYR A 4 17.05 14.09 -4.62
CA TYR A 4 15.81 13.31 -4.82
C TYR A 4 16.09 11.82 -5.06
N ASN A 5 17.25 11.50 -5.65
CA ASN A 5 17.64 10.10 -5.87
C ASN A 5 17.89 9.38 -4.54
N THR A 6 18.59 10.02 -3.62
CA THR A 6 18.82 9.47 -2.28
C THR A 6 17.52 9.28 -1.53
N THR A 7 16.59 10.24 -1.60
CA THR A 7 15.27 10.13 -0.96
C THR A 7 14.44 8.97 -1.52
N LEU A 8 14.47 8.77 -2.83
CA LEU A 8 13.80 7.62 -3.46
C LEU A 8 14.45 6.29 -3.04
N LEU A 9 15.78 6.23 -2.93
CA LEU A 9 16.48 5.04 -2.44
C LEU A 9 16.12 4.72 -0.98
N VAL A 10 15.96 5.74 -0.14
CA VAL A 10 15.47 5.57 1.24
C VAL A 10 14.07 4.96 1.26
N ALA A 11 13.15 5.46 0.43
CA ALA A 11 11.79 4.90 0.33
C ALA A 11 11.80 3.44 -0.15
N GLN A 12 12.58 3.13 -1.18
CA GLN A 12 12.71 1.78 -1.71
C GLN A 12 13.35 0.82 -0.71
N GLY A 13 14.43 1.25 -0.05
CA GLY A 13 15.10 0.49 0.99
C GLY A 13 14.17 0.19 2.17
N ALA A 14 13.44 1.18 2.65
CA ALA A 14 12.44 1.02 3.70
C ALA A 14 11.32 0.04 3.29
N ALA A 15 10.85 0.12 2.04
CA ALA A 15 9.86 -0.82 1.51
C ALA A 15 10.40 -2.26 1.52
N ILE A 16 11.60 -2.49 0.98
CA ILE A 16 12.20 -3.84 0.89
C ILE A 16 12.38 -4.45 2.28
N ILE A 17 12.93 -3.71 3.22
CA ILE A 17 13.16 -4.18 4.59
C ILE A 17 11.82 -4.48 5.28
N SER A 18 10.76 -3.74 4.96
CA SER A 18 9.44 -3.87 5.56
C SER A 18 8.66 -5.09 5.08
N TYR A 19 8.98 -5.69 3.93
CA TYR A 19 8.18 -6.78 3.36
C TYR A 19 8.00 -7.95 4.33
N ILE A 20 9.08 -8.39 4.98
CA ILE A 20 9.04 -9.53 5.91
C ILE A 20 8.24 -9.20 7.18
N PRO A 21 8.58 -8.14 7.96
CA PRO A 21 7.84 -7.83 9.18
C PRO A 21 6.37 -7.49 8.92
N VAL A 22 6.07 -6.80 7.82
CA VAL A 22 4.69 -6.50 7.43
C VAL A 22 3.88 -7.76 7.14
N GLY A 23 4.46 -8.72 6.43
CA GLY A 23 3.81 -10.02 6.19
C GLY A 23 3.50 -10.77 7.49
N MET A 24 4.42 -10.75 8.46
CA MET A 24 4.21 -11.34 9.79
C MET A 24 3.12 -10.64 10.59
N VAL A 25 3.08 -9.31 10.57
CA VAL A 25 2.04 -8.51 11.24
C VAL A 25 0.67 -8.76 10.60
N ALA A 26 0.62 -8.80 9.27
CA ALA A 26 -0.62 -9.06 8.54
C ALA A 26 -1.25 -10.42 8.88
N GLN A 27 -0.42 -11.43 9.14
CA GLN A 27 -0.89 -12.73 9.62
C GLN A 27 -1.56 -12.66 10.99
N LYS A 28 -1.18 -11.71 11.85
CA LYS A 28 -1.76 -11.56 13.20
C LYS A 28 -3.01 -10.70 13.23
N ILE A 29 -3.00 -9.56 12.54
CA ILE A 29 -4.08 -8.56 12.63
C ILE A 29 -5.11 -8.66 11.49
N GLY A 30 -4.80 -9.44 10.45
CA GLY A 30 -5.61 -9.57 9.23
C GLY A 30 -5.18 -8.63 8.11
N ARG A 31 -5.48 -9.02 6.86
CA ARG A 31 -5.03 -8.30 5.66
C ARG A 31 -5.70 -6.94 5.50
N LYS A 32 -7.02 -6.87 5.75
CA LYS A 32 -7.77 -5.61 5.66
C LYS A 32 -7.21 -4.54 6.58
N LYS A 33 -6.96 -4.89 7.85
CA LYS A 33 -6.41 -3.94 8.84
C LYS A 33 -5.00 -3.52 8.46
N SER A 34 -4.18 -4.43 7.93
CA SER A 34 -2.85 -4.12 7.45
C SER A 34 -2.88 -3.15 6.26
N ILE A 35 -3.77 -3.36 5.28
CA ILE A 35 -3.94 -2.45 4.15
C ILE A 35 -4.39 -1.07 4.64
N LEU A 36 -5.39 -1.00 5.54
CA LEU A 36 -5.83 0.27 6.13
C LEU A 36 -4.69 1.02 6.84
N ALA A 37 -3.85 0.30 7.59
CA ALA A 37 -2.67 0.89 8.22
C ALA A 37 -1.67 1.41 7.17
N GLY A 38 -1.40 0.65 6.11
CA GLY A 38 -0.53 1.07 5.00
C GLY A 38 -1.06 2.31 4.28
N VAL A 39 -2.37 2.36 4.01
CA VAL A 39 -3.01 3.52 3.38
C VAL A 39 -2.97 4.74 4.30
N ALA A 40 -3.17 4.57 5.61
CA ALA A 40 -3.03 5.65 6.59
C ALA A 40 -1.60 6.20 6.65
N MET A 41 -0.57 5.32 6.61
CA MET A 41 0.83 5.72 6.54
C MET A 41 1.12 6.54 5.28
N LEU A 42 0.63 6.11 4.10
CA LEU A 42 0.77 6.86 2.85
C LEU A 42 0.08 8.22 2.91
N THR A 43 -1.15 8.27 3.41
CA THR A 43 -1.91 9.53 3.56
C THR A 43 -1.13 10.49 4.46
N THR A 44 -0.63 10.02 5.60
CA THR A 44 0.17 10.84 6.53
C THR A 44 1.46 11.33 5.89
N ALA A 45 2.15 10.46 5.14
CA ALA A 45 3.40 10.82 4.47
C ALA A 45 3.17 11.90 3.39
N PHE A 46 2.18 11.72 2.52
CA PHE A 46 1.89 12.70 1.47
C PHE A 46 1.32 14.00 2.03
N PHE A 47 0.45 13.92 3.02
CA PHE A 47 -0.06 15.10 3.71
C PHE A 47 1.08 15.88 4.40
N GLY A 48 1.98 15.20 5.11
CA GLY A 48 3.16 15.81 5.69
C GLY A 48 4.07 16.47 4.65
N ALA A 49 4.22 15.83 3.48
CA ALA A 49 5.02 16.36 2.38
C ALA A 49 4.44 17.67 1.78
N THR A 50 3.13 17.93 1.92
CA THR A 50 2.53 19.19 1.45
C THR A 50 3.06 20.41 2.18
N PHE A 51 3.53 20.25 3.41
CA PHE A 51 4.07 21.35 4.24
C PHE A 51 5.57 21.56 4.06
N LEU A 52 6.26 20.69 3.30
CA LEU A 52 7.68 20.82 3.05
C LEU A 52 7.96 21.97 2.06
N ASN A 53 9.02 22.72 2.37
CA ASN A 53 9.56 23.78 1.53
C ASN A 53 11.04 23.51 1.25
N GLU A 54 11.66 24.32 0.38
CA GLU A 54 13.08 24.20 0.02
C GLU A 54 14.04 24.30 1.22
N ASN A 55 13.59 24.95 2.31
CA ASN A 55 14.33 25.09 3.56
C ASN A 55 14.04 23.98 4.58
N SER A 56 13.20 23.02 4.23
CA SER A 56 12.86 21.92 5.14
C SER A 56 14.04 20.96 5.31
N SER A 57 14.15 20.38 6.52
CA SER A 57 15.21 19.42 6.81
C SER A 57 15.12 18.19 5.90
N ILE A 58 16.22 17.80 5.29
CA ILE A 58 16.35 16.58 4.49
C ILE A 58 16.01 15.32 5.32
N ILE A 59 16.22 15.37 6.62
CA ILE A 59 15.87 14.27 7.52
C ILE A 59 14.36 14.07 7.57
N VAL A 60 13.59 15.16 7.68
CA VAL A 60 12.12 15.09 7.70
C VAL A 60 11.60 14.54 6.37
N LEU A 61 12.17 15.00 5.24
CA LEU A 61 11.84 14.49 3.92
C LEU A 61 12.09 12.98 3.84
N ASN A 62 13.27 12.51 4.23
CA ASN A 62 13.64 11.10 4.19
C ASN A 62 12.76 10.24 5.11
N LEU A 63 12.37 10.75 6.28
CA LEU A 63 11.44 10.04 7.18
C LEU A 63 10.05 9.90 6.58
N LEU A 64 9.51 10.92 5.93
CA LEU A 64 8.22 10.86 5.25
C LEU A 64 8.27 9.90 4.06
N PHE A 65 9.34 9.89 3.28
CA PHE A 65 9.51 8.96 2.18
C PHE A 65 9.73 7.52 2.65
N ALA A 66 10.45 7.31 3.75
CA ALA A 66 10.56 6.00 4.37
C ALA A 66 9.18 5.49 4.85
N LEU A 67 8.38 6.36 5.48
CA LEU A 67 7.01 6.05 5.89
C LEU A 67 6.13 5.69 4.69
N ALA A 68 6.25 6.44 3.59
CA ALA A 68 5.56 6.13 2.34
C ALA A 68 5.99 4.78 1.77
N GLY A 69 7.28 4.46 1.80
CA GLY A 69 7.81 3.17 1.37
C GLY A 69 7.26 1.99 2.17
N ILE A 70 7.23 2.13 3.50
CA ILE A 70 6.64 1.11 4.40
C ILE A 70 5.13 0.97 4.14
N GLY A 71 4.40 2.07 4.00
CA GLY A 71 2.98 2.07 3.68
C GLY A 71 2.69 1.37 2.35
N TRP A 72 3.47 1.68 1.31
CA TRP A 72 3.40 1.03 0.01
C TRP A 72 3.66 -0.48 0.09
N ALA A 73 4.72 -0.89 0.79
CA ALA A 73 5.03 -2.29 1.02
C ALA A 73 3.87 -3.02 1.72
N THR A 74 3.28 -2.37 2.74
CA THR A 74 2.17 -2.92 3.51
C THR A 74 0.94 -3.17 2.64
N ILE A 75 0.62 -2.27 1.73
CA ILE A 75 -0.49 -2.44 0.78
C ILE A 75 -0.19 -3.58 -0.19
N ASN A 76 0.99 -3.59 -0.82
CA ASN A 76 1.33 -4.56 -1.86
C ASN A 76 1.39 -6.00 -1.35
N VAL A 77 1.99 -6.23 -0.17
CA VAL A 77 2.07 -7.56 0.45
C VAL A 77 0.70 -8.16 0.74
N ASN A 78 -0.31 -7.32 1.00
CA ASN A 78 -1.62 -7.76 1.45
C ASN A 78 -2.71 -7.72 0.37
N SER A 79 -2.62 -6.82 -0.60
CA SER A 79 -3.71 -6.60 -1.56
C SER A 79 -3.88 -7.76 -2.54
N PHE A 80 -2.83 -8.26 -3.16
CA PHE A 80 -2.95 -9.38 -4.09
C PHE A 80 -3.41 -10.68 -3.42
N PRO A 81 -2.83 -11.12 -2.28
CA PRO A 81 -3.35 -12.27 -1.56
C PRO A 81 -4.80 -12.12 -1.11
N MET A 82 -5.23 -10.92 -0.73
CA MET A 82 -6.62 -10.64 -0.38
C MET A 82 -7.57 -10.89 -1.56
N VAL A 83 -7.15 -10.51 -2.77
CA VAL A 83 -7.91 -10.75 -4.01
C VAL A 83 -7.99 -12.25 -4.34
N VAL A 84 -6.87 -12.98 -4.17
CA VAL A 84 -6.84 -14.44 -4.39
C VAL A 84 -7.74 -15.17 -3.40
N GLU A 85 -7.81 -14.72 -2.17
CA GLU A 85 -8.70 -15.29 -1.14
C GLU A 85 -10.19 -15.10 -1.45
N LEU A 86 -10.56 -14.06 -2.19
CA LEU A 86 -11.92 -13.88 -2.71
C LEU A 86 -12.31 -14.93 -3.75
N ALA A 87 -11.33 -15.51 -4.41
CA ALA A 87 -11.51 -16.42 -5.56
C ALA A 87 -11.72 -17.90 -5.16
N LYS A 88 -12.41 -18.17 -4.06
CA LYS A 88 -12.74 -19.55 -3.64
C LYS A 88 -13.49 -20.26 -4.75
N GLY A 89 -13.00 -21.46 -5.13
CA GLY A 89 -13.73 -22.35 -6.06
C GLY A 89 -13.40 -22.23 -7.54
N GLY A 90 -12.16 -21.91 -7.92
CA GLY A 90 -11.67 -22.08 -9.31
C GLY A 90 -11.75 -20.84 -10.21
N VAL A 91 -12.17 -19.68 -9.68
CA VAL A 91 -12.25 -18.41 -10.44
C VAL A 91 -11.08 -17.46 -10.15
N VAL A 92 -9.95 -17.97 -9.67
CA VAL A 92 -8.75 -17.17 -9.32
C VAL A 92 -8.29 -16.30 -10.48
N GLY A 93 -8.25 -16.84 -11.70
CA GLY A 93 -7.84 -16.11 -12.88
C GLY A 93 -8.71 -14.90 -13.19
N LYS A 94 -10.03 -15.00 -12.99
CA LYS A 94 -10.98 -13.90 -13.18
C LYS A 94 -10.72 -12.73 -12.21
N TYR A 95 -10.58 -13.02 -10.94
CA TYR A 95 -10.32 -11.98 -9.91
C TYR A 95 -8.92 -11.37 -10.05
N THR A 96 -7.92 -12.19 -10.37
CA THR A 96 -6.57 -11.72 -10.69
C THR A 96 -6.59 -10.80 -11.92
N GLY A 97 -7.34 -11.16 -12.96
CA GLY A 97 -7.53 -10.33 -14.15
C GLY A 97 -8.14 -8.97 -13.80
N PHE A 98 -9.21 -8.94 -13.01
CA PHE A 98 -9.83 -7.69 -12.56
C PHE A 98 -8.88 -6.83 -11.74
N TYR A 99 -8.11 -7.43 -10.83
CA TYR A 99 -7.12 -6.73 -10.02
C TYR A 99 -6.06 -6.04 -10.90
N TYR A 100 -5.47 -6.78 -11.83
CA TYR A 100 -4.45 -6.21 -12.71
C TYR A 100 -5.03 -5.21 -13.71
N THR A 101 -6.24 -5.43 -14.23
CA THR A 101 -6.90 -4.46 -15.11
C THR A 101 -7.13 -3.13 -14.38
N ALA A 102 -7.65 -3.16 -13.16
CA ALA A 102 -7.84 -1.96 -12.36
C ALA A 102 -6.51 -1.27 -12.03
N SER A 103 -5.48 -2.05 -11.66
CA SER A 103 -4.15 -1.54 -11.35
C SER A 103 -3.49 -0.88 -12.57
N MET A 104 -3.55 -1.53 -13.74
CA MET A 104 -3.01 -0.98 -15.00
C MET A 104 -3.75 0.27 -15.44
N ALA A 105 -5.09 0.27 -15.34
CA ALA A 105 -5.89 1.46 -15.64
C ALA A 105 -5.48 2.65 -14.75
N ALA A 106 -5.29 2.42 -13.45
CA ALA A 106 -4.80 3.45 -12.54
C ALA A 106 -3.40 3.95 -12.90
N GLN A 107 -2.49 3.06 -13.30
CA GLN A 107 -1.13 3.41 -13.72
C GLN A 107 -1.09 4.24 -15.01
N ILE A 108 -2.09 4.13 -15.88
CA ILE A 108 -2.23 4.93 -17.10
C ILE A 108 -2.89 6.28 -16.77
N VAL A 109 -4.00 6.25 -16.05
CA VAL A 109 -4.81 7.44 -15.77
C VAL A 109 -4.12 8.41 -14.80
N THR A 110 -3.47 7.88 -13.75
CA THR A 110 -2.85 8.71 -12.71
C THR A 110 -1.77 9.66 -13.23
N PRO A 111 -0.78 9.23 -14.05
CA PRO A 111 0.22 10.15 -14.60
C PRO A 111 -0.39 11.23 -15.51
N ILE A 112 -1.42 10.89 -16.27
CA ILE A 112 -2.11 11.84 -17.16
C ILE A 112 -2.80 12.93 -16.31
N LEU A 113 -3.55 12.54 -15.29
CA LEU A 113 -4.25 13.48 -14.42
C LEU A 113 -3.27 14.33 -13.61
N SER A 114 -2.29 13.70 -12.97
CA SER A 114 -1.30 14.41 -12.15
C SER A 114 -0.42 15.32 -12.99
N GLY A 115 -0.01 14.90 -14.18
CA GLY A 115 0.74 15.71 -15.13
C GLY A 115 -0.04 16.95 -15.56
N GLY A 116 -1.30 16.79 -15.96
CA GLY A 116 -2.17 17.91 -16.31
C GLY A 116 -2.38 18.90 -15.16
N ILE A 117 -2.56 18.40 -13.94
CA ILE A 117 -2.70 19.26 -12.75
C ILE A 117 -1.40 20.06 -12.49
N MET A 118 -0.24 19.41 -12.60
CA MET A 118 1.05 20.08 -12.41
C MET A 118 1.33 21.13 -13.51
N GLU A 119 0.97 20.83 -14.76
CA GLU A 119 1.11 21.77 -15.87
C GLU A 119 0.24 23.01 -15.70
N LEU A 120 -1.03 22.83 -15.36
CA LEU A 120 -1.97 23.92 -15.08
C LEU A 120 -1.54 24.79 -13.89
N ALA A 121 -0.92 24.21 -12.89
CA ALA A 121 -0.46 24.92 -11.70
C ALA A 121 0.93 25.53 -11.85
N GLY A 122 1.68 25.18 -12.90
CA GLY A 122 3.07 25.61 -13.09
C GLY A 122 4.01 25.18 -11.95
N SER A 123 3.67 24.14 -11.21
CA SER A 123 4.37 23.71 -9.99
C SER A 123 4.15 22.22 -9.72
N MET A 124 5.11 21.59 -9.03
CA MET A 124 4.99 20.20 -8.60
C MET A 124 4.23 20.03 -7.25
N LYS A 125 3.99 21.11 -6.51
CA LYS A 125 3.30 21.05 -5.20
C LYS A 125 1.90 20.41 -5.25
N PRO A 126 1.06 20.65 -6.26
CA PRO A 126 -0.25 20.03 -6.36
C PRO A 126 -0.24 18.50 -6.41
N LEU A 127 0.90 17.89 -6.78
CA LEU A 127 1.05 16.45 -6.78
C LEU A 127 0.81 15.84 -5.39
N PHE A 128 1.34 16.47 -4.34
CA PHE A 128 1.17 15.99 -2.96
C PHE A 128 -0.28 16.12 -2.48
N TYR A 129 -0.98 17.23 -2.84
CA TYR A 129 -2.40 17.39 -2.54
C TYR A 129 -3.25 16.35 -3.27
N TYR A 130 -3.02 16.16 -4.57
CA TYR A 130 -3.67 15.13 -5.36
C TYR A 130 -3.47 13.73 -4.77
N SER A 131 -2.21 13.39 -4.46
CA SER A 131 -1.86 12.09 -3.87
C SER A 131 -2.53 11.88 -2.51
N THR A 132 -2.53 12.91 -1.65
CA THR A 132 -3.20 12.84 -0.34
C THR A 132 -4.69 12.57 -0.47
N ILE A 133 -5.38 13.28 -1.36
CA ILE A 133 -6.83 13.11 -1.60
C ILE A 133 -7.11 11.72 -2.16
N ALA A 134 -6.33 11.27 -3.15
CA ALA A 134 -6.51 9.96 -3.78
C ALA A 134 -6.32 8.81 -2.78
N VAL A 135 -5.29 8.89 -1.94
CA VAL A 135 -5.01 7.86 -0.92
C VAL A 135 -6.01 7.92 0.23
N ALA A 136 -6.45 9.11 0.65
CA ALA A 136 -7.53 9.25 1.64
C ALA A 136 -8.84 8.63 1.11
N PHE A 137 -9.15 8.82 -0.17
CA PHE A 137 -10.32 8.18 -0.80
C PHE A 137 -10.16 6.65 -0.85
N ALA A 138 -8.96 6.15 -1.12
CA ALA A 138 -8.67 4.72 -1.05
C ALA A 138 -8.85 4.17 0.38
N PHE A 139 -8.53 4.94 1.43
CA PHE A 139 -8.80 4.57 2.81
C PHE A 139 -10.30 4.40 3.06
N VAL A 140 -11.10 5.35 2.62
CA VAL A 140 -12.57 5.30 2.77
C VAL A 140 -13.14 4.10 2.03
N THR A 141 -12.76 3.88 0.77
CA THR A 141 -13.24 2.73 -0.01
C THR A 141 -12.85 1.40 0.61
N MET A 142 -11.59 1.28 1.09
CA MET A 142 -11.11 0.06 1.75
C MET A 142 -11.83 -0.21 3.07
N PHE A 143 -12.27 0.82 3.78
CA PHE A 143 -13.04 0.67 5.00
C PHE A 143 -14.37 -0.08 4.77
N PHE A 144 -15.01 0.15 3.63
CA PHE A 144 -16.26 -0.52 3.25
C PHE A 144 -16.08 -1.93 2.70
N VAL A 145 -14.86 -2.37 2.37
CA VAL A 145 -14.61 -3.74 1.91
C VAL A 145 -14.89 -4.73 3.03
N LYS A 146 -15.80 -5.68 2.79
CA LYS A 146 -16.26 -6.67 3.80
C LYS A 146 -15.69 -8.07 3.58
N HIS A 147 -15.14 -8.38 2.40
CA HIS A 147 -14.73 -9.72 1.99
C HIS A 147 -13.22 -9.79 1.71
N GLY A 148 -12.66 -10.99 1.76
CA GLY A 148 -11.23 -11.23 1.46
C GLY A 148 -10.28 -11.07 2.66
N ASP A 149 -10.81 -10.85 3.85
CA ASP A 149 -10.03 -10.79 5.09
C ASP A 149 -10.04 -12.18 5.76
N SER A 150 -9.28 -13.13 5.22
CA SER A 150 -9.10 -14.41 5.90
C SER A 150 -8.16 -14.18 7.08
N LYS A 151 -8.71 -14.41 8.28
CA LYS A 151 -7.87 -14.55 9.47
C LYS A 151 -6.97 -15.77 9.29
N PRO A 152 -5.67 -15.69 9.68
CA PRO A 152 -4.82 -16.86 9.62
C PRO A 152 -5.49 -18.00 10.37
N GLN A 153 -5.69 -19.13 9.70
CA GLN A 153 -6.05 -20.35 10.40
C GLN A 153 -4.93 -20.63 11.38
N LYS A 154 -5.26 -20.76 12.67
CA LYS A 154 -4.32 -21.32 13.62
C LYS A 154 -3.84 -22.64 12.99
N LYS A 155 -2.54 -22.80 12.76
CA LYS A 155 -1.97 -24.07 12.33
C LYS A 155 -2.54 -25.11 13.31
N ALA A 156 -3.38 -26.00 12.81
CA ALA A 156 -3.76 -27.19 13.54
C ALA A 156 -2.45 -27.81 14.03
N LYS A 157 -2.35 -28.09 15.32
CA LYS A 157 -1.13 -28.71 15.87
C LYS A 157 -0.87 -29.95 15.04
N LEU A 158 0.37 -30.14 14.60
CA LEU A 158 0.81 -31.32 13.81
C LEU A 158 0.32 -32.66 14.41
N ILE A 159 -0.03 -32.65 15.69
CA ILE A 159 -0.52 -33.77 16.46
C ILE A 159 -1.99 -34.12 16.13
N GLU A 160 -2.80 -33.15 15.67
CA GLU A 160 -4.22 -33.36 15.37
C GLU A 160 -4.45 -34.06 14.00
N ASN A 161 -3.44 -34.06 13.14
CA ASN A 161 -3.43 -34.76 11.86
C ASN A 161 -2.89 -36.21 11.95
N LEU A 162 -2.49 -36.67 13.13
CA LEU A 162 -1.97 -38.01 13.34
C LEU A 162 -3.05 -39.00 13.93
N ASP A 163 -4.24 -38.50 14.30
CA ASP A 163 -5.32 -39.28 14.90
C ASP A 163 -6.42 -39.69 13.90
N VAL A 164 -6.13 -39.80 12.61
CA VAL A 164 -7.14 -40.16 11.58
C VAL A 164 -6.82 -41.45 10.87
N ASP A 165 -6.11 -42.38 11.50
CA ASP A 165 -5.98 -43.77 11.02
C ASP A 165 -6.07 -44.74 12.20
N ASP A 166 -7.30 -45.01 12.66
CA ASP A 166 -7.76 -46.28 13.29
C ASP A 166 -9.19 -46.60 12.87
#